data_2ea116ba6ac6d08fe38d06489ecb5f1f
#
_entry.id   2ea116ba6ac6d08fe38d06489ecb5f1f
#
_cell.length_a   1.000
_cell.length_b   1.000
_cell.length_c   1.000
_cell.angle_alpha   90.00
_cell.angle_beta   90.00
_cell.angle_gamma   90.00
#
_symmetry.space_group_name_H-M   'P 1'
#
loop_
_entity.id
_entity.type
_entity.pdbx_description
1 polymer ?
#
loop_
_entity_poly.entity_id
_entity_poly.type
_entity_poly.pdbx_seq_one_letter_code
_entity_poly.pdbx_strand_id
1 'polypeptide(L)'
;MGVKCVDLLAAHQGLWLDDHGYQDPVPIKEKLDDHGLTCPVFTPENCSYGYQFAAKEPELKERCFRYFSNGIKFGHELGATILEANSGWGYWNEPEEEGFKRSVEMFQRLSEVAAENDMMIACESLRPQESLIGWRIDQIKHLFDEVNHPNFKVMIDLTAMSVAGETIQQWFDTFGTENIIHSHFQDCNPYGHFVWGDGNRNLKQDILDMLNNGYTGKFT
;
A
#
# COMPACT_ATOMS: atom_id res chain seq x y z
N MET A 1 -0.60 25.39 6.86
CA MET A 1 -0.22 24.08 7.41
C MET A 1 1.19 23.77 6.93
N GLY A 2 2.05 23.17 7.76
CA GLY A 2 3.46 22.92 7.39
C GLY A 2 3.69 21.59 6.66
N VAL A 3 2.73 21.12 5.85
CA VAL A 3 2.86 19.90 5.04
C VAL A 3 3.96 20.09 4.02
N LYS A 4 4.86 19.14 3.92
CA LYS A 4 6.04 19.14 3.03
C LYS A 4 5.99 18.06 1.97
N CYS A 5 5.18 17.03 2.16
CA CYS A 5 5.02 15.92 1.24
C CYS A 5 3.57 15.47 1.17
N VAL A 6 3.26 14.77 0.11
CA VAL A 6 1.95 14.18 -0.14
C VAL A 6 2.13 12.71 -0.53
N ASP A 7 1.15 11.90 -0.18
CA ASP A 7 0.87 10.64 -0.84
C ASP A 7 -0.12 10.95 -1.96
N LEU A 8 0.21 10.57 -3.17
CA LEU A 8 -0.61 10.90 -4.33
C LEU A 8 -1.41 9.68 -4.79
N LEU A 9 -2.70 9.71 -4.50
CA LEU A 9 -3.64 8.70 -4.97
C LEU A 9 -4.02 8.95 -6.44
N ALA A 10 -3.77 7.96 -7.29
CA ALA A 10 -4.20 7.95 -8.68
C ALA A 10 -5.69 7.53 -8.78
N ALA A 11 -6.59 8.43 -8.38
CA ALA A 11 -8.03 8.21 -8.50
C ALA A 11 -8.58 8.79 -9.82
N HIS A 12 -9.58 8.10 -10.38
CA HIS A 12 -10.33 8.60 -11.52
C HIS A 12 -10.81 10.04 -11.31
N GLN A 13 -10.87 10.82 -12.38
CA GLN A 13 -11.16 12.25 -12.48
C GLN A 13 -9.97 13.20 -12.18
N GLY A 14 -8.96 12.76 -11.45
CA GLY A 14 -7.80 13.60 -11.15
C GLY A 14 -6.54 13.22 -11.93
N LEU A 15 -6.37 11.92 -12.19
CA LEU A 15 -5.17 11.37 -12.81
C LEU A 15 -5.55 10.16 -13.66
N TRP A 16 -5.08 10.12 -14.92
CA TRP A 16 -5.25 8.94 -15.77
C TRP A 16 -4.04 8.01 -15.66
N LEU A 17 -4.35 6.78 -15.28
CA LEU A 17 -3.45 5.62 -15.22
C LEU A 17 -4.27 4.36 -15.47
N ASP A 18 -3.88 3.53 -16.43
CA ASP A 18 -4.48 2.22 -16.69
C ASP A 18 -3.44 1.17 -17.12
N ASP A 19 -3.88 0.00 -17.60
CA ASP A 19 -2.99 -1.07 -18.06
C ASP A 19 -2.42 -0.81 -19.47
N HIS A 20 -2.78 0.27 -20.13
CA HIS A 20 -2.24 0.70 -21.42
C HIS A 20 -1.18 1.80 -21.27
N GLY A 21 -1.21 2.58 -20.19
CA GLY A 21 -0.26 3.66 -19.94
C GLY A 21 -0.74 4.64 -18.86
N TYR A 22 -0.19 5.83 -18.92
CA TYR A 22 -0.48 6.92 -18.00
C TYR A 22 -0.30 8.29 -18.65
N GLN A 23 -0.90 9.32 -18.07
CA GLN A 23 -0.71 10.69 -18.53
C GLN A 23 0.71 11.19 -18.25
N ASP A 24 1.09 12.28 -18.94
CA ASP A 24 2.36 12.96 -18.67
C ASP A 24 2.46 13.39 -17.20
N PRO A 25 3.47 12.94 -16.42
CA PRO A 25 3.67 13.31 -15.03
C PRO A 25 4.20 14.74 -14.84
N VAL A 26 4.80 15.34 -15.86
CA VAL A 26 5.49 16.64 -15.75
C VAL A 26 4.59 17.74 -15.19
N PRO A 27 3.33 17.95 -15.67
CA PRO A 27 2.47 18.98 -15.11
C PRO A 27 2.12 18.79 -13.62
N ILE A 28 2.08 17.55 -13.14
CA ILE A 28 1.83 17.27 -11.73
C ILE A 28 3.09 17.58 -10.92
N LYS A 29 4.26 17.16 -11.42
CA LYS A 29 5.54 17.43 -10.78
C LYS A 29 5.80 18.92 -10.65
N GLU A 30 5.57 19.69 -11.70
CA GLU A 30 5.69 21.16 -11.68
C GLU A 30 4.78 21.79 -10.62
N LYS A 31 3.54 21.34 -10.50
CA LYS A 31 2.63 21.78 -9.44
C LYS A 31 3.13 21.49 -8.03
N LEU A 32 3.67 20.29 -7.81
CA LEU A 32 4.25 19.94 -6.51
C LEU A 32 5.44 20.85 -6.20
N ASP A 33 6.33 21.04 -7.15
CA ASP A 33 7.53 21.90 -7.02
C ASP A 33 7.14 23.36 -6.74
N ASP A 34 6.15 23.91 -7.45
CA ASP A 34 5.63 25.28 -7.25
C ASP A 34 5.08 25.51 -5.84
N HIS A 35 4.59 24.45 -5.19
CA HIS A 35 4.07 24.51 -3.81
C HIS A 35 5.10 24.05 -2.77
N GLY A 36 6.31 23.71 -3.18
CA GLY A 36 7.37 23.19 -2.30
C GLY A 36 7.01 21.84 -1.66
N LEU A 37 6.27 21.01 -2.39
CA LEU A 37 5.85 19.67 -1.98
C LEU A 37 6.66 18.60 -2.69
N THR A 38 6.89 17.49 -1.99
CA THR A 38 7.43 16.25 -2.57
C THR A 38 6.37 15.14 -2.55
N CYS A 39 6.52 14.15 -3.43
CA CYS A 39 5.65 12.98 -3.49
C CYS A 39 6.47 11.71 -3.19
N PRO A 40 6.75 11.39 -1.92
CA PRO A 40 7.51 10.19 -1.57
C PRO A 40 6.75 8.89 -1.77
N VAL A 41 5.42 8.93 -1.77
CA VAL A 41 4.54 7.77 -1.92
C VAL A 41 3.56 8.03 -3.07
N PHE A 42 3.41 7.04 -3.92
CA PHE A 42 2.42 7.02 -4.98
C PHE A 42 1.50 5.82 -4.81
N THR A 43 0.19 6.07 -4.79
CA THR A 43 -0.84 5.07 -4.58
C THR A 43 -1.69 4.93 -5.84
N PRO A 44 -1.43 3.92 -6.71
CA PRO A 44 -2.36 3.56 -7.77
C PRO A 44 -3.69 3.13 -7.15
N GLU A 45 -4.81 3.50 -7.75
CA GLU A 45 -6.11 3.00 -7.32
C GLU A 45 -6.11 1.46 -7.32
N ASN A 46 -6.26 0.86 -6.16
CA ASN A 46 -6.15 -0.58 -5.98
C ASN A 46 -7.35 -1.21 -5.24
N CYS A 47 -8.40 -0.41 -4.99
CA CYS A 47 -9.67 -0.85 -4.43
C CYS A 47 -10.76 -1.06 -5.50
N SER A 48 -10.54 -0.59 -6.73
CA SER A 48 -11.47 -0.71 -7.84
C SER A 48 -11.36 -2.06 -8.56
N TYR A 49 -12.45 -2.45 -9.20
CA TYR A 49 -12.68 -3.77 -9.79
C TYR A 49 -11.92 -4.02 -11.08
N GLY A 50 -10.96 -3.57 -11.53
CA GLY A 50 -10.29 -3.91 -12.79
C GLY A 50 -8.97 -4.58 -12.60
N TYR A 51 -8.32 -4.32 -11.46
CA TYR A 51 -6.97 -4.75 -11.18
C TYR A 51 -6.87 -5.27 -9.76
N GLN A 52 -6.44 -6.51 -9.61
CA GLN A 52 -6.22 -7.11 -8.29
C GLN A 52 -5.11 -8.16 -8.34
N PHE A 53 -4.31 -8.21 -7.31
CA PHE A 53 -3.08 -9.03 -7.27
C PHE A 53 -3.35 -10.54 -7.34
N ALA A 54 -4.48 -11.00 -6.81
CA ALA A 54 -4.89 -12.39 -6.80
C ALA A 54 -5.74 -12.80 -8.02
N ALA A 55 -5.70 -12.03 -9.12
CA ALA A 55 -6.48 -12.30 -10.32
C ALA A 55 -6.29 -13.74 -10.83
N LYS A 56 -7.40 -14.41 -11.14
CA LYS A 56 -7.43 -15.82 -11.55
C LYS A 56 -7.31 -15.97 -13.06
N GLU A 57 -7.99 -15.11 -13.80
CA GLU A 57 -8.01 -15.13 -15.25
C GLU A 57 -6.70 -14.60 -15.81
N PRO A 58 -6.04 -15.30 -16.75
CA PRO A 58 -4.74 -14.90 -17.26
C PRO A 58 -4.70 -13.49 -17.84
N GLU A 59 -5.76 -13.06 -18.52
CA GLU A 59 -5.86 -11.71 -19.07
C GLU A 59 -5.91 -10.65 -17.95
N LEU A 60 -6.73 -10.85 -16.92
CA LEU A 60 -6.81 -9.93 -15.78
C LEU A 60 -5.51 -9.87 -15.00
N LYS A 61 -4.82 -11.00 -14.86
CA LYS A 61 -3.51 -11.09 -14.24
C LYS A 61 -2.48 -10.21 -14.98
N GLU A 62 -2.41 -10.34 -16.31
CA GLU A 62 -1.49 -9.52 -17.09
C GLU A 62 -1.87 -8.05 -17.16
N ARG A 63 -3.17 -7.72 -17.15
CA ARG A 63 -3.64 -6.34 -17.03
C ARG A 63 -3.26 -5.74 -15.68
N CYS A 64 -3.43 -6.48 -14.58
CA CYS A 64 -3.00 -6.06 -13.24
C CYS A 64 -1.49 -5.79 -13.21
N PHE A 65 -0.69 -6.70 -13.74
CA PHE A 65 0.76 -6.52 -13.82
C PHE A 65 1.15 -5.24 -14.59
N ARG A 66 0.54 -5.01 -15.77
CA ARG A 66 0.83 -3.79 -16.56
C ARG A 66 0.39 -2.52 -15.82
N TYR A 67 -0.77 -2.53 -15.19
CA TYR A 67 -1.30 -1.39 -14.44
C TYR A 67 -0.35 -0.97 -13.31
N PHE A 68 0.03 -1.90 -12.45
CA PHE A 68 0.95 -1.58 -11.35
C PHE A 68 2.38 -1.32 -11.83
N SER A 69 2.83 -1.93 -12.91
CA SER A 69 4.11 -1.56 -13.54
C SER A 69 4.11 -0.12 -14.07
N ASN A 70 2.99 0.31 -14.65
CA ASN A 70 2.80 1.71 -15.06
C ASN A 70 2.74 2.64 -13.84
N GLY A 71 2.10 2.22 -12.75
CA GLY A 71 2.08 2.94 -11.48
C GLY A 71 3.48 3.12 -10.88
N ILE A 72 4.31 2.09 -10.89
CA ILE A 72 5.71 2.17 -10.44
C ILE A 72 6.48 3.21 -11.27
N LYS A 73 6.40 3.14 -12.60
CA LYS A 73 7.10 4.07 -13.49
C LYS A 73 6.63 5.51 -13.32
N PHE A 74 5.31 5.70 -13.25
CA PHE A 74 4.72 7.03 -13.03
C PHE A 74 5.14 7.61 -11.67
N GLY A 75 5.07 6.81 -10.60
CA GLY A 75 5.53 7.23 -9.28
C GLY A 75 7.00 7.62 -9.27
N HIS A 76 7.87 6.81 -9.90
CA HIS A 76 9.29 7.12 -10.06
C HIS A 76 9.52 8.48 -10.76
N GLU A 77 8.80 8.75 -11.84
CA GLU A 77 8.91 10.03 -12.58
C GLU A 77 8.45 11.24 -11.73
N LEU A 78 7.53 11.05 -10.79
CA LEU A 78 7.16 12.06 -9.80
C LEU A 78 8.17 12.23 -8.67
N GLY A 79 9.14 11.32 -8.55
CA GLY A 79 10.14 11.28 -7.47
C GLY A 79 9.69 10.47 -6.25
N ALA A 80 8.67 9.63 -6.39
CA ALA A 80 8.29 8.68 -5.35
C ALA A 80 9.34 7.57 -5.20
N THR A 81 9.48 7.08 -3.99
CA THR A 81 10.33 5.93 -3.66
C THR A 81 9.52 4.74 -3.15
N ILE A 82 8.23 4.95 -2.92
CA ILE A 82 7.29 3.94 -2.42
C ILE A 82 6.06 3.91 -3.33
N LEU A 83 5.70 2.71 -3.79
CA LEU A 83 4.39 2.39 -4.33
C LEU A 83 3.57 1.73 -3.24
N GLU A 84 2.41 2.25 -2.93
CA GLU A 84 1.45 1.58 -2.09
C GLU A 84 0.66 0.53 -2.89
N ALA A 85 0.44 -0.62 -2.29
CA ALA A 85 -0.35 -1.72 -2.84
C ALA A 85 -0.98 -2.55 -1.73
N ASN A 86 -2.07 -3.25 -2.02
CA ASN A 86 -2.69 -4.18 -1.08
C ASN A 86 -2.49 -5.64 -1.51
N SER A 87 -2.83 -6.58 -0.63
CA SER A 87 -2.65 -8.02 -0.85
C SER A 87 -3.48 -8.62 -2.00
N GLY A 88 -4.44 -7.87 -2.56
CA GLY A 88 -5.52 -8.44 -3.40
C GLY A 88 -6.63 -9.08 -2.58
N TRP A 89 -7.69 -9.52 -3.25
CA TRP A 89 -8.92 -9.95 -2.56
C TRP A 89 -9.03 -11.44 -2.32
N GLY A 90 -8.57 -12.26 -3.25
CA GLY A 90 -8.95 -13.67 -3.35
C GLY A 90 -10.38 -13.83 -3.88
N TYR A 91 -10.84 -15.07 -4.02
CA TYR A 91 -12.19 -15.39 -4.51
C TYR A 91 -12.90 -16.29 -3.50
N TRP A 92 -14.17 -15.95 -3.19
CA TRP A 92 -15.00 -16.70 -2.23
C TRP A 92 -15.31 -18.15 -2.65
N ASN A 93 -15.15 -18.48 -3.93
CA ASN A 93 -15.47 -19.78 -4.51
C ASN A 93 -14.24 -20.66 -4.76
N GLU A 94 -13.13 -20.36 -4.11
CA GLU A 94 -11.90 -21.16 -4.15
C GLU A 94 -11.20 -21.16 -2.78
N PRO A 95 -10.25 -22.08 -2.53
CA PRO A 95 -9.43 -22.01 -1.32
C PRO A 95 -8.61 -20.73 -1.26
N GLU A 96 -8.47 -20.12 -0.09
CA GLU A 96 -7.63 -18.93 0.16
C GLU A 96 -6.22 -19.08 -0.43
N GLU A 97 -5.65 -20.26 -0.27
CA GLU A 97 -4.31 -20.60 -0.72
C GLU A 97 -4.08 -20.38 -2.22
N GLU A 98 -5.11 -20.54 -3.05
CA GLU A 98 -5.00 -20.30 -4.49
C GLU A 98 -4.91 -18.80 -4.82
N GLY A 99 -5.68 -17.96 -4.12
CA GLY A 99 -5.58 -16.51 -4.22
C GLY A 99 -4.24 -16.01 -3.71
N PHE A 100 -3.81 -16.56 -2.57
CA PHE A 100 -2.53 -16.25 -1.94
C PHE A 100 -1.33 -16.51 -2.87
N LYS A 101 -1.24 -17.69 -3.48
CA LYS A 101 -0.17 -18.02 -4.44
C LYS A 101 -0.08 -17.05 -5.61
N ARG A 102 -1.24 -16.64 -6.15
CA ARG A 102 -1.28 -15.67 -7.26
C ARG A 102 -0.82 -14.29 -6.81
N SER A 103 -1.19 -13.87 -5.59
CA SER A 103 -0.71 -12.62 -5.02
C SER A 103 0.81 -12.63 -4.82
N VAL A 104 1.37 -13.71 -4.27
CA VAL A 104 2.83 -13.90 -4.14
C VAL A 104 3.53 -13.76 -5.49
N GLU A 105 3.07 -14.51 -6.50
CA GLU A 105 3.65 -14.45 -7.85
C GLU A 105 3.58 -13.03 -8.44
N MET A 106 2.47 -12.34 -8.26
CA MET A 106 2.30 -10.97 -8.74
C MET A 106 3.28 -10.02 -8.05
N PHE A 107 3.42 -10.07 -6.73
CA PHE A 107 4.34 -9.23 -5.99
C PHE A 107 5.80 -9.55 -6.28
N GLN A 108 6.17 -10.78 -6.50
CA GLN A 108 7.53 -11.14 -6.95
C GLN A 108 7.86 -10.43 -8.27
N ARG A 109 6.97 -10.53 -9.27
CA ARG A 109 7.14 -9.85 -10.57
C ARG A 109 7.18 -8.32 -10.44
N LEU A 110 6.29 -7.73 -9.66
CA LEU A 110 6.23 -6.28 -9.46
C LEU A 110 7.42 -5.74 -8.65
N SER A 111 7.96 -6.52 -7.73
CA SER A 111 9.12 -6.15 -6.95
C SER A 111 10.38 -6.02 -7.81
N GLU A 112 10.51 -6.84 -8.86
CA GLU A 112 11.58 -6.68 -9.85
C GLU A 112 11.42 -5.34 -10.60
N VAL A 113 10.20 -5.02 -11.05
CA VAL A 113 9.93 -3.73 -11.71
C VAL A 113 10.21 -2.55 -10.76
N ALA A 114 9.85 -2.69 -9.48
CA ALA A 114 10.14 -1.67 -8.46
C ALA A 114 11.65 -1.49 -8.28
N ALA A 115 12.41 -2.57 -8.22
CA ALA A 115 13.88 -2.52 -8.12
C ALA A 115 14.53 -1.83 -9.31
N GLU A 116 14.04 -2.10 -10.53
CA GLU A 116 14.52 -1.45 -11.76
C GLU A 116 14.25 0.07 -11.80
N ASN A 117 13.32 0.56 -10.97
CA ASN A 117 12.93 1.97 -10.89
C ASN A 117 13.28 2.61 -9.53
N ASP A 118 14.18 2.05 -8.75
CA ASP A 118 14.60 2.54 -7.43
C ASP A 118 13.42 2.76 -6.46
N MET A 119 12.37 1.96 -6.59
CA MET A 119 11.18 2.01 -5.74
C MET A 119 11.04 0.78 -4.83
N MET A 120 10.29 0.92 -3.77
CA MET A 120 9.81 -0.17 -2.91
C MET A 120 8.30 -0.27 -3.01
N ILE A 121 7.76 -1.46 -2.78
CA ILE A 121 6.32 -1.69 -2.64
C ILE A 121 6.01 -1.75 -1.15
N ALA A 122 5.05 -0.97 -0.67
CA ALA A 122 4.49 -1.05 0.68
C ALA A 122 3.15 -1.79 0.62
N CYS A 123 3.11 -3.03 1.12
CA CYS A 123 1.90 -3.83 1.13
C CYS A 123 1.04 -3.49 2.34
N GLU A 124 -0.17 -3.01 2.09
CA GLU A 124 -1.20 -2.70 3.07
C GLU A 124 -1.99 -3.93 3.47
N SER A 125 -2.32 -4.07 4.77
CA SER A 125 -3.39 -4.97 5.20
C SER A 125 -4.75 -4.33 4.95
N LEU A 126 -5.72 -5.14 4.55
CA LEU A 126 -7.09 -4.72 4.29
C LEU A 126 -8.02 -5.13 5.43
N ARG A 127 -9.31 -4.80 5.33
CA ARG A 127 -10.33 -5.31 6.25
C ARG A 127 -10.89 -6.66 5.74
N PRO A 128 -11.49 -7.49 6.61
CA PRO A 128 -11.96 -8.83 6.21
C PRO A 128 -13.03 -8.84 5.12
N GLN A 129 -13.76 -7.74 4.92
CA GLN A 129 -14.71 -7.60 3.82
C GLN A 129 -14.05 -7.21 2.48
N GLU A 130 -12.80 -6.79 2.52
CA GLU A 130 -12.03 -6.34 1.34
C GLU A 130 -11.07 -7.41 0.84
N SER A 131 -10.56 -8.27 1.73
CA SER A 131 -9.64 -9.32 1.36
C SER A 131 -9.85 -10.59 2.18
N LEU A 132 -9.75 -11.74 1.51
CA LEU A 132 -9.68 -13.04 2.15
C LEU A 132 -8.26 -13.42 2.57
N ILE A 133 -7.26 -12.84 1.89
CA ILE A 133 -5.87 -13.32 1.90
C ILE A 133 -4.90 -12.33 2.55
N GLY A 134 -5.33 -11.16 3.01
CA GLY A 134 -4.43 -10.15 3.56
C GLY A 134 -5.12 -9.14 4.47
N TRP A 135 -5.86 -9.60 5.47
CA TRP A 135 -6.51 -8.73 6.45
C TRP A 135 -5.99 -8.93 7.89
N ARG A 136 -5.09 -9.89 8.12
CA ARG A 136 -4.43 -10.15 9.40
C ARG A 136 -2.91 -10.14 9.26
N ILE A 137 -2.26 -9.81 10.35
CA ILE A 137 -0.81 -9.77 10.43
C ILE A 137 -0.14 -11.09 10.04
N ASP A 138 -0.73 -12.24 10.40
CA ASP A 138 -0.21 -13.56 10.04
C ASP A 138 -0.29 -13.82 8.52
N GLN A 139 -1.34 -13.36 7.86
CA GLN A 139 -1.48 -13.44 6.40
C GLN A 139 -0.48 -12.51 5.69
N ILE A 140 -0.35 -11.26 6.16
CA ILE A 140 0.65 -10.33 5.61
C ILE A 140 2.08 -10.83 5.86
N LYS A 141 2.33 -11.42 7.03
CA LYS A 141 3.65 -12.03 7.32
C LYS A 141 3.94 -13.20 6.37
N HIS A 142 2.98 -14.07 6.14
CA HIS A 142 3.10 -15.16 5.18
C HIS A 142 3.39 -14.63 3.77
N LEU A 143 2.65 -13.60 3.32
CA LEU A 143 2.87 -12.95 2.04
C LEU A 143 4.29 -12.35 1.94
N PHE A 144 4.73 -11.65 2.99
CA PHE A 144 6.04 -11.05 3.08
C PHE A 144 7.16 -12.09 2.95
N ASP A 145 7.02 -13.22 3.67
CA ASP A 145 8.01 -14.30 3.67
C ASP A 145 8.08 -15.03 2.31
N GLU A 146 6.94 -15.28 1.68
CA GLU A 146 6.87 -15.99 0.40
C GLU A 146 7.31 -15.11 -0.79
N VAL A 147 6.99 -13.81 -0.76
CA VAL A 147 7.49 -12.86 -1.77
C VAL A 147 9.01 -12.75 -1.67
N ASN A 148 9.54 -12.65 -0.46
CA ASN A 148 10.98 -12.68 -0.14
C ASN A 148 11.84 -11.82 -1.09
N HIS A 149 11.46 -10.57 -1.27
CA HIS A 149 12.17 -9.64 -2.15
C HIS A 149 12.57 -8.36 -1.39
N PRO A 150 13.80 -7.82 -1.56
CA PRO A 150 14.27 -6.66 -0.82
C PRO A 150 13.43 -5.40 -1.04
N ASN A 151 12.80 -5.25 -2.21
CA ASN A 151 11.94 -4.13 -2.55
C ASN A 151 10.46 -4.35 -2.18
N PHE A 152 10.11 -5.49 -1.57
CA PHE A 152 8.80 -5.74 -1.01
C PHE A 152 8.81 -5.49 0.50
N LYS A 153 7.98 -4.57 0.95
CA LYS A 153 7.88 -4.09 2.33
C LYS A 153 6.41 -4.06 2.74
N VAL A 154 6.15 -3.70 3.98
CA VAL A 154 4.80 -3.59 4.52
C VAL A 154 4.52 -2.18 5.04
N MET A 155 3.24 -1.89 5.23
CA MET A 155 2.79 -0.68 5.89
C MET A 155 1.70 -0.99 6.93
N ILE A 156 1.50 -0.05 7.84
CA ILE A 156 0.43 -0.12 8.84
C ILE A 156 -0.73 0.76 8.36
N ASP A 157 -1.94 0.18 8.27
CA ASP A 157 -3.20 0.92 8.27
C ASP A 157 -3.87 0.77 9.64
N LEU A 158 -4.07 1.89 10.34
CA LEU A 158 -4.63 1.87 11.71
C LEU A 158 -6.06 1.33 11.76
N THR A 159 -6.86 1.51 10.71
CA THR A 159 -8.23 0.99 10.66
C THR A 159 -8.22 -0.52 10.45
N ALA A 160 -7.49 -1.02 9.45
CA ALA A 160 -7.38 -2.47 9.19
C ALA A 160 -6.82 -3.21 10.40
N MET A 161 -5.73 -2.70 10.98
CA MET A 161 -5.13 -3.22 12.21
C MET A 161 -6.13 -3.25 13.38
N SER A 162 -6.94 -2.20 13.56
CA SER A 162 -7.97 -2.14 14.63
C SER A 162 -9.08 -3.17 14.43
N VAL A 163 -9.51 -3.36 13.19
CA VAL A 163 -10.54 -4.36 12.85
C VAL A 163 -10.02 -5.78 13.12
N ALA A 164 -8.75 -6.03 12.84
CA ALA A 164 -8.10 -7.31 13.13
C ALA A 164 -7.82 -7.51 14.63
N GLY A 165 -7.96 -6.48 15.47
CA GLY A 165 -7.66 -6.52 16.89
C GLY A 165 -6.16 -6.56 17.20
N GLU A 166 -5.36 -6.05 16.31
CA GLU A 166 -3.90 -6.03 16.38
C GLU A 166 -3.38 -4.72 16.94
N THR A 167 -2.09 -4.69 17.31
CA THR A 167 -1.42 -3.52 17.88
C THR A 167 -0.20 -3.13 17.06
N ILE A 168 0.19 -1.86 17.14
CA ILE A 168 1.41 -1.34 16.53
C ILE A 168 2.63 -2.15 16.96
N GLN A 169 2.73 -2.50 18.25
CA GLN A 169 3.86 -3.29 18.76
C GLN A 169 3.94 -4.68 18.09
N GLN A 170 2.80 -5.37 17.91
CA GLN A 170 2.79 -6.67 17.21
C GLN A 170 3.31 -6.57 15.78
N TRP A 171 3.00 -5.47 15.08
CA TRP A 171 3.52 -5.23 13.72
C TRP A 171 5.04 -5.05 13.73
N PHE A 172 5.59 -4.23 14.63
CA PHE A 172 7.03 -4.06 14.73
C PHE A 172 7.76 -5.32 15.18
N ASP A 173 7.19 -6.08 16.12
CA ASP A 173 7.74 -7.37 16.56
C ASP A 173 7.76 -8.41 15.43
N THR A 174 6.80 -8.33 14.51
CA THR A 174 6.62 -9.30 13.42
C THR A 174 7.52 -8.98 12.22
N PHE A 175 7.63 -7.71 11.83
CA PHE A 175 8.29 -7.32 10.59
C PHE A 175 9.65 -6.64 10.80
N GLY A 176 9.90 -6.10 11.99
CA GLY A 176 11.04 -5.21 12.23
C GLY A 176 10.83 -3.81 11.66
N THR A 177 11.53 -2.84 12.22
CA THR A 177 11.38 -1.43 11.87
C THR A 177 11.72 -1.14 10.41
N GLU A 178 12.73 -1.81 9.88
CA GLU A 178 13.23 -1.63 8.51
C GLU A 178 12.27 -2.11 7.42
N ASN A 179 11.27 -2.88 7.79
CA ASN A 179 10.29 -3.43 6.84
C ASN A 179 8.94 -2.72 6.89
N ILE A 180 8.70 -1.84 7.87
CA ILE A 180 7.50 -1.00 7.95
C ILE A 180 7.85 0.40 7.42
N ILE A 181 7.52 0.67 6.15
CA ILE A 181 8.04 1.85 5.45
C ILE A 181 7.01 2.95 5.25
N HIS A 182 5.73 2.68 5.46
CA HIS A 182 4.63 3.64 5.32
C HIS A 182 3.52 3.37 6.33
N SER A 183 2.61 4.34 6.52
CA SER A 183 1.46 4.19 7.41
C SER A 183 0.31 5.10 6.99
N HIS A 184 -0.89 4.54 6.89
CA HIS A 184 -2.14 5.26 6.96
C HIS A 184 -2.47 5.50 8.43
N PHE A 185 -2.41 6.77 8.85
CA PHE A 185 -2.49 7.16 10.24
C PHE A 185 -3.72 8.02 10.51
N GLN A 186 -4.86 7.38 10.48
CA GLN A 186 -6.17 7.97 10.71
C GLN A 186 -6.76 7.52 12.05
N ASP A 187 -7.79 8.22 12.52
CA ASP A 187 -8.64 7.73 13.60
C ASP A 187 -9.66 6.70 13.06
N CYS A 188 -10.18 5.85 13.92
CA CYS A 188 -11.17 4.83 13.52
C CYS A 188 -12.08 4.42 14.68
N ASN A 189 -13.23 3.76 14.35
CA ASN A 189 -14.20 3.27 15.34
C ASN A 189 -14.98 2.04 14.82
N PRO A 190 -14.46 0.80 14.88
CA PRO A 190 -13.14 0.43 14.36
C PRO A 190 -13.10 0.42 12.83
N TYR A 191 -14.28 0.46 12.15
CA TYR A 191 -14.44 0.13 10.73
C TYR A 191 -14.29 1.30 9.76
N GLY A 192 -14.31 2.55 10.23
CA GLY A 192 -14.27 3.74 9.38
C GLY A 192 -12.97 4.50 9.53
N HIS A 193 -12.57 5.16 8.44
CA HIS A 193 -11.51 6.16 8.46
C HIS A 193 -12.11 7.49 8.94
N PHE A 194 -11.64 8.00 10.06
CA PHE A 194 -12.13 9.23 10.65
C PHE A 194 -11.04 10.29 10.77
N VAL A 195 -11.46 11.53 10.79
CA VAL A 195 -10.59 12.65 11.18
C VAL A 195 -10.14 12.45 12.64
N TRP A 196 -8.95 12.87 12.95
CA TRP A 196 -8.39 12.79 14.29
C TRP A 196 -9.30 13.42 15.34
N GLY A 197 -9.73 12.62 16.29
CA GLY A 197 -10.64 12.98 17.38
C GLY A 197 -12.10 12.57 17.17
N ASP A 198 -12.48 12.08 15.99
CA ASP A 198 -13.85 11.62 15.71
C ASP A 198 -14.01 10.10 15.90
N GLY A 199 -12.91 9.37 16.06
CA GLY A 199 -12.87 7.96 16.38
C GLY A 199 -12.66 7.69 17.88
N ASN A 200 -12.08 6.54 18.20
CA ASN A 200 -11.83 6.14 19.59
C ASN A 200 -10.40 5.65 19.84
N ARG A 201 -9.46 5.86 18.89
CA ARG A 201 -8.05 5.53 19.09
C ARG A 201 -7.36 6.53 20.01
N ASN A 202 -6.36 6.05 20.72
CA ASN A 202 -5.42 6.91 21.43
C ASN A 202 -4.26 7.31 20.50
N LEU A 203 -4.53 8.17 19.53
CA LEU A 203 -3.57 8.58 18.50
C LEU A 203 -2.26 9.12 19.08
N LYS A 204 -2.27 9.75 20.25
CA LYS A 204 -1.04 10.18 20.91
C LYS A 204 -0.19 8.99 21.32
N GLN A 205 -0.80 7.95 21.86
CA GLN A 205 -0.09 6.71 22.21
C GLN A 205 0.38 5.99 20.95
N ASP A 206 -0.45 5.94 19.92
CA ASP A 206 -0.08 5.33 18.63
C ASP A 206 1.16 5.98 18.02
N ILE A 207 1.24 7.33 18.02
CA ILE A 207 2.44 8.07 17.59
C ILE A 207 3.64 7.69 18.45
N LEU A 208 3.48 7.64 19.77
CA LEU A 208 4.58 7.27 20.67
C LEU A 208 5.05 5.83 20.42
N ASP A 209 4.14 4.90 20.18
CA ASP A 209 4.47 3.51 19.88
C ASP A 209 5.23 3.40 18.56
N MET A 210 4.82 4.12 17.51
CA MET A 210 5.56 4.19 16.26
C MET A 210 6.98 4.74 16.46
N LEU A 211 7.11 5.88 17.15
CA LEU A 211 8.41 6.54 17.39
C LEU A 211 9.33 5.70 18.30
N ASN A 212 8.79 5.08 19.35
CA ASN A 212 9.55 4.23 20.26
C ASN A 212 10.12 2.97 19.56
N ASN A 213 9.42 2.48 18.53
CA ASN A 213 9.90 1.40 17.67
C ASN A 213 10.85 1.89 16.56
N GLY A 214 11.22 3.18 16.56
CA GLY A 214 12.17 3.75 15.60
C GLY A 214 11.61 4.02 14.21
N TYR A 215 10.28 4.12 14.07
CA TYR A 215 9.66 4.41 12.78
C TYR A 215 10.10 5.77 12.23
N THR A 216 10.54 5.79 10.99
CA THR A 216 11.00 7.00 10.27
C THR A 216 10.23 7.23 8.97
N GLY A 217 9.25 6.40 8.67
CA GLY A 217 8.39 6.52 7.48
C GLY A 217 7.45 7.73 7.53
N LYS A 218 6.51 7.76 6.61
CA LYS A 218 5.52 8.85 6.52
C LYS A 218 4.21 8.44 7.19
N PHE A 219 3.50 9.43 7.69
CA PHE A 219 2.14 9.31 8.19
C PHE A 219 1.22 10.00 7.17
N THR A 220 0.25 9.29 6.64
CA THR A 220 -0.77 9.78 5.70
C THR A 220 -2.14 9.74 6.31
#